data_b371f458b3952e3f4f9b8db97bda9bc5
#
_entry.id   b371f458b3952e3f4f9b8db97bda9bc5
#
_cell.length_a   1.000
_cell.length_b   1.000
_cell.length_c   1.000
_cell.angle_alpha   90.00
_cell.angle_beta   90.00
_cell.angle_gamma   90.00
#
_symmetry.space_group_name_H-M   'P 1'
#
loop_
_entity.id
_entity.type
_entity.pdbx_description
1 polymer ?
#
loop_
_entity_poly.entity_id
_entity_poly.type
_entity_poly.pdbx_seq_one_letter_code
_entity_poly.pdbx_strand_id
1 'polypeptide(L)'
;FMLSIVGKSVAKYCNGLHRRRFMQIGALGLGGMSLPELMQAEATASFSKQSKRSVILIWQHGGPSQLDTFDMKPDQPEEIRGPWTSINTNVPGVRISELLPHHAQVMDKVSIIRSFTHGNGDHWAAAHWLLTGYTGATGSDRIPRNPSMQSVSSYLLGPRRSGVPSGININDGGFGFHGSAFLGVNHNPFRIGDFSYGNEAGRL
;
A
#
# COMPACT_ATOMS: atom_id res chain seq x y z
N PHE A 1 -27.29 -25.14 -29.58
CA PHE A 1 -28.66 -24.83 -29.06
C PHE A 1 -28.50 -24.16 -27.71
N MET A 2 -28.79 -22.88 -27.66
CA MET A 2 -28.67 -22.05 -26.44
C MET A 2 -30.08 -21.96 -25.82
N LEU A 3 -30.33 -22.62 -24.69
CA LEU A 3 -31.58 -22.53 -23.98
C LEU A 3 -31.66 -21.20 -23.22
N SER A 4 -32.53 -20.31 -23.66
CA SER A 4 -32.73 -18.99 -23.04
C SER A 4 -34.02 -19.00 -22.24
N ILE A 5 -33.95 -19.02 -20.91
CA ILE A 5 -35.13 -18.89 -20.05
C ILE A 5 -35.27 -17.38 -19.71
N VAL A 6 -36.32 -16.78 -20.28
CA VAL A 6 -36.63 -15.34 -20.06
C VAL A 6 -37.64 -15.26 -18.91
N GLY A 7 -37.18 -14.86 -17.72
CA GLY A 7 -38.01 -14.54 -16.56
C GLY A 7 -37.97 -13.06 -16.23
N LYS A 8 -39.14 -12.45 -16.06
CA LYS A 8 -39.29 -11.03 -15.61
C LYS A 8 -39.20 -10.94 -14.08
N SER A 9 -38.03 -11.08 -13.49
CA SER A 9 -37.80 -10.51 -12.16
C SER A 9 -36.31 -10.27 -11.92
N VAL A 10 -35.97 -9.04 -11.62
CA VAL A 10 -34.60 -8.59 -11.33
C VAL A 10 -34.38 -8.66 -9.83
N ALA A 11 -34.14 -9.86 -9.30
CA ALA A 11 -33.61 -9.98 -7.95
C ALA A 11 -32.07 -9.93 -8.03
N LYS A 12 -31.48 -8.86 -7.49
CA LYS A 12 -30.03 -8.74 -7.30
C LYS A 12 -29.65 -9.42 -5.99
N TYR A 13 -28.70 -10.33 -6.03
CA TYR A 13 -28.01 -10.80 -4.82
C TYR A 13 -27.05 -9.71 -4.32
N CYS A 14 -26.73 -9.72 -3.03
CA CYS A 14 -25.86 -8.73 -2.38
C CYS A 14 -24.47 -8.57 -3.02
N ASN A 15 -24.01 -9.55 -3.80
CA ASN A 15 -22.74 -9.55 -4.55
C ASN A 15 -22.86 -9.07 -6.01
N GLY A 16 -24.04 -8.57 -6.42
CA GLY A 16 -24.25 -8.04 -7.77
C GLY A 16 -24.39 -9.07 -8.90
N LEU A 17 -24.38 -10.36 -8.61
CA LEU A 17 -24.56 -11.42 -9.62
C LEU A 17 -26.04 -11.59 -9.95
N HIS A 18 -26.39 -11.49 -11.22
CA HIS A 18 -27.74 -11.79 -11.73
C HIS A 18 -27.93 -13.29 -11.84
N ARG A 19 -29.18 -13.80 -11.55
CA ARG A 19 -29.57 -15.21 -11.73
C ARG A 19 -29.18 -15.77 -13.09
N ARG A 20 -29.26 -14.96 -14.13
CA ARG A 20 -28.85 -15.31 -15.50
C ARG A 20 -27.36 -15.66 -15.61
N ARG A 21 -26.49 -14.92 -14.95
CA ARG A 21 -25.03 -15.23 -14.89
C ARG A 21 -24.75 -16.48 -14.09
N PHE A 22 -25.46 -16.69 -12.98
CA PHE A 22 -25.37 -17.93 -12.21
C PHE A 22 -25.75 -19.15 -13.03
N MET A 23 -26.85 -19.08 -13.80
CA MET A 23 -27.28 -20.15 -14.69
C MET A 23 -26.32 -20.36 -15.87
N GLN A 24 -25.68 -19.30 -16.39
CA GLN A 24 -24.64 -19.41 -17.41
C GLN A 24 -23.38 -20.12 -16.88
N ILE A 25 -22.99 -19.84 -15.63
CA ILE A 25 -21.88 -20.53 -14.95
C ILE A 25 -22.21 -22.03 -14.77
N GLY A 26 -23.44 -22.36 -14.37
CA GLY A 26 -23.89 -23.74 -14.27
C GLY A 26 -23.92 -24.49 -15.61
N ALA A 27 -24.26 -23.79 -16.70
CA ALA A 27 -24.25 -24.36 -18.05
C ALA A 27 -22.83 -24.62 -18.60
N LEU A 28 -21.84 -23.85 -18.19
CA LEU A 28 -20.43 -24.09 -18.50
C LEU A 28 -19.89 -25.36 -17.81
N GLY A 29 -20.42 -25.70 -16.63
CA GLY A 29 -20.12 -26.98 -15.96
C GLY A 29 -20.55 -28.23 -16.76
N LEU A 30 -21.60 -28.12 -17.56
CA LEU A 30 -22.03 -29.16 -18.48
C LEU A 30 -21.15 -29.30 -19.73
N GLY A 31 -20.32 -28.26 -20.01
CA GLY A 31 -19.35 -28.25 -21.10
C GLY A 31 -17.95 -28.75 -20.73
N GLY A 32 -17.77 -29.33 -19.53
CA GLY A 32 -16.51 -29.94 -19.12
C GLY A 32 -15.51 -29.02 -18.37
N MET A 33 -15.91 -27.78 -18.09
CA MET A 33 -15.12 -26.90 -17.21
C MET A 33 -15.83 -26.77 -15.85
N SER A 34 -15.17 -27.20 -14.80
CA SER A 34 -15.65 -26.99 -13.43
C SER A 34 -15.44 -25.54 -12.97
N LEU A 35 -16.27 -25.07 -12.03
CA LEU A 35 -16.10 -23.73 -11.45
C LEU A 35 -14.69 -23.49 -10.88
N PRO A 36 -14.04 -24.46 -10.21
CA PRO A 36 -12.64 -24.32 -9.81
C PRO A 36 -11.68 -24.10 -10.96
N GLU A 37 -11.86 -24.79 -12.10
CA GLU A 37 -11.03 -24.62 -13.28
C GLU A 37 -11.21 -23.25 -13.93
N LEU A 38 -12.44 -22.73 -13.96
CA LEU A 38 -12.72 -21.37 -14.43
C LEU A 38 -12.07 -20.33 -13.52
N MET A 39 -12.18 -20.49 -12.19
CA MET A 39 -11.53 -19.59 -11.23
C MET A 39 -10.00 -19.66 -11.33
N GLN A 40 -9.47 -20.85 -11.58
CA GLN A 40 -8.03 -21.05 -11.79
C GLN A 40 -7.56 -20.45 -13.12
N ALA A 41 -8.37 -20.56 -14.19
CA ALA A 41 -8.09 -19.93 -15.48
C ALA A 41 -8.19 -18.40 -15.39
N GLU A 42 -9.15 -17.84 -14.66
CA GLU A 42 -9.24 -16.40 -14.38
C GLU A 42 -8.05 -15.92 -13.53
N ALA A 43 -7.65 -16.66 -12.51
CA ALA A 43 -6.47 -16.35 -11.72
C ALA A 43 -5.20 -16.36 -12.59
N THR A 44 -5.02 -17.38 -13.43
CA THR A 44 -3.87 -17.45 -14.34
C THR A 44 -3.90 -16.39 -15.44
N ALA A 45 -5.07 -16.05 -15.98
CA ALA A 45 -5.22 -14.96 -16.94
C ALA A 45 -4.92 -13.59 -16.32
N SER A 46 -5.27 -13.39 -15.06
CA SER A 46 -4.90 -12.18 -14.29
C SER A 46 -3.39 -12.11 -14.06
N PHE A 47 -2.72 -13.23 -13.85
CA PHE A 47 -1.26 -13.29 -13.74
C PHE A 47 -0.53 -12.87 -15.02
N SER A 48 -1.09 -13.12 -16.19
CA SER A 48 -0.47 -12.75 -17.47
C SER A 48 -0.47 -11.23 -17.73
N LYS A 49 -1.36 -10.49 -17.08
CA LYS A 49 -1.47 -9.02 -17.14
C LYS A 49 -0.78 -8.30 -15.99
N GLN A 50 -0.15 -9.02 -15.06
CA GLN A 50 0.49 -8.39 -13.92
C GLN A 50 1.67 -7.53 -14.36
N SER A 51 1.60 -6.27 -13.98
CA SER A 51 2.69 -5.32 -14.13
C SER A 51 3.97 -5.90 -13.51
N LYS A 52 5.09 -5.83 -14.24
CA LYS A 52 6.43 -6.20 -13.73
C LYS A 52 6.95 -5.19 -12.69
N ARG A 53 6.14 -4.23 -12.26
CA ARG A 53 6.52 -3.18 -11.32
C ARG A 53 6.49 -3.69 -9.89
N SER A 54 7.43 -3.22 -9.09
CA SER A 54 7.47 -3.40 -7.65
C SER A 54 7.46 -2.03 -6.99
N VAL A 55 6.86 -1.94 -5.81
CA VAL A 55 6.84 -0.73 -5.01
C VAL A 55 7.63 -0.97 -3.74
N ILE A 56 8.52 -0.06 -3.40
CA ILE A 56 9.23 -0.01 -2.12
C ILE A 56 8.71 1.22 -1.39
N LEU A 57 8.04 1.01 -0.26
CA LEU A 57 7.61 2.06 0.63
C LEU A 57 8.67 2.23 1.73
N ILE A 58 9.31 3.40 1.78
CA ILE A 58 10.23 3.75 2.86
C ILE A 58 9.46 4.62 3.85
N TRP A 59 9.17 4.06 5.03
CA TRP A 59 8.49 4.74 6.09
C TRP A 59 9.50 5.33 7.08
N GLN A 60 9.61 6.64 7.13
CA GLN A 60 10.64 7.33 7.94
C GLN A 60 10.16 7.79 9.31
N HIS A 61 8.98 7.48 9.71
CA HIS A 61 8.50 7.56 11.09
C HIS A 61 8.56 8.97 11.75
N GLY A 62 8.68 10.02 10.95
CA GLY A 62 8.77 11.39 11.43
C GLY A 62 10.13 11.80 12.00
N GLY A 63 11.16 10.95 11.96
CA GLY A 63 12.50 11.32 12.36
C GLY A 63 13.09 12.45 11.54
N PRO A 64 13.17 12.36 10.21
CA PRO A 64 13.57 13.45 9.34
C PRO A 64 12.45 14.49 9.21
N SER A 65 12.75 15.74 9.57
CA SER A 65 11.84 16.87 9.35
C SER A 65 11.73 17.21 7.87
N GLN A 66 10.57 17.64 7.41
CA GLN A 66 10.42 18.19 6.06
C GLN A 66 11.29 19.44 5.84
N LEU A 67 11.50 20.23 6.90
CA LEU A 67 12.37 21.43 6.85
C LEU A 67 13.84 21.09 6.64
N ASP A 68 14.27 19.93 7.14
CA ASP A 68 15.64 19.46 7.01
C ASP A 68 15.88 18.61 5.76
N THR A 69 14.84 18.38 4.96
CA THR A 69 14.91 17.48 3.80
C THR A 69 14.47 18.13 2.49
N PHE A 70 13.19 18.12 2.20
CA PHE A 70 12.67 18.50 0.87
C PHE A 70 11.91 19.83 0.84
N ASP A 71 11.55 20.42 1.99
CA ASP A 71 10.76 21.65 2.07
C ASP A 71 11.36 22.65 3.07
N MET A 72 12.52 23.14 2.79
CA MET A 72 13.38 23.90 3.68
C MET A 72 12.94 25.33 3.99
N LYS A 73 11.92 25.88 3.32
CA LYS A 73 11.42 27.25 3.53
C LYS A 73 12.54 28.31 3.57
N PRO A 74 13.40 28.43 2.53
CA PRO A 74 14.62 29.27 2.57
C PRO A 74 14.34 30.75 2.86
N ASP A 75 13.13 31.24 2.53
CA ASP A 75 12.72 32.64 2.73
C ASP A 75 12.19 32.92 4.16
N GLN A 76 12.16 31.91 5.03
CA GLN A 76 11.71 32.06 6.40
C GLN A 76 12.90 32.38 7.33
N PRO A 77 12.66 33.04 8.50
CA PRO A 77 13.67 33.22 9.52
C PRO A 77 14.32 31.90 9.98
N GLU A 78 15.53 31.99 10.51
CA GLU A 78 16.33 30.82 10.89
C GLU A 78 15.61 29.93 11.94
N GLU A 79 14.84 30.52 12.82
CA GLU A 79 14.06 29.83 13.85
C GLU A 79 13.00 28.89 13.24
N ILE A 80 12.58 29.20 11.98
CA ILE A 80 11.59 28.37 11.25
C ILE A 80 12.28 27.44 10.29
N ARG A 81 13.22 27.94 9.46
CA ARG A 81 13.89 27.17 8.42
C ARG A 81 14.94 26.19 8.93
N GLY A 82 15.39 26.35 10.16
CA GLY A 82 16.49 25.59 10.75
C GLY A 82 17.89 26.00 10.25
N PRO A 83 18.93 25.34 10.75
CA PRO A 83 20.33 25.72 10.50
C PRO A 83 20.87 25.29 9.13
N TRP A 84 20.17 24.37 8.43
CA TRP A 84 20.69 23.79 7.20
C TRP A 84 20.45 24.67 5.98
N THR A 85 21.37 24.60 5.02
CA THR A 85 21.25 25.32 3.75
C THR A 85 20.66 24.44 2.66
N SER A 86 20.19 25.06 1.59
CA SER A 86 19.67 24.34 0.44
C SER A 86 20.68 24.30 -0.69
N ILE A 87 20.73 23.15 -1.39
CA ILE A 87 21.56 22.95 -2.58
C ILE A 87 20.72 22.86 -3.84
N ASN A 88 21.32 23.18 -4.97
CA ASN A 88 20.71 22.99 -6.28
C ASN A 88 20.63 21.50 -6.60
N THR A 89 19.59 21.13 -7.35
CA THR A 89 19.42 19.77 -7.87
C THR A 89 19.74 19.72 -9.37
N ASN A 90 19.68 18.52 -9.96
CA ASN A 90 19.77 18.37 -11.41
C ASN A 90 18.52 18.88 -12.16
N VAL A 91 17.50 19.36 -11.44
CA VAL A 91 16.32 20.01 -12.02
C VAL A 91 16.38 21.51 -11.73
N PRO A 92 16.44 22.37 -12.75
CA PRO A 92 16.50 23.82 -12.57
C PRO A 92 15.34 24.35 -11.73
N GLY A 93 15.66 25.20 -10.74
CA GLY A 93 14.68 25.82 -9.84
C GLY A 93 14.21 24.93 -8.69
N VAL A 94 14.59 23.65 -8.66
CA VAL A 94 14.32 22.75 -7.53
C VAL A 94 15.53 22.71 -6.60
N ARG A 95 15.29 23.03 -5.34
CA ARG A 95 16.31 22.97 -4.27
C ARG A 95 15.84 22.05 -3.14
N ILE A 96 16.78 21.34 -2.53
CA ILE A 96 16.59 20.49 -1.37
C ILE A 96 17.71 20.72 -0.36
N SER A 97 17.61 20.09 0.80
CA SER A 97 18.62 20.21 1.86
C SER A 97 20.00 19.72 1.40
N GLU A 98 21.05 20.39 1.88
CA GLU A 98 22.43 19.97 1.73
C GLU A 98 22.72 18.60 2.35
N LEU A 99 21.85 18.13 3.25
CA LEU A 99 21.93 16.79 3.83
C LEU A 99 21.58 15.67 2.83
N LEU A 100 21.05 16.02 1.66
CA LEU A 100 20.59 15.05 0.65
C LEU A 100 21.34 15.17 -0.70
N PRO A 101 22.68 15.15 -0.72
CA PRO A 101 23.46 15.42 -1.95
C PRO A 101 23.23 14.36 -3.03
N HIS A 102 22.97 13.10 -2.66
CA HIS A 102 22.70 12.04 -3.62
C HIS A 102 21.28 12.16 -4.21
N HIS A 103 20.29 12.60 -3.44
CA HIS A 103 18.96 12.88 -3.97
C HIS A 103 18.98 14.05 -4.95
N ALA A 104 19.80 15.07 -4.70
CA ALA A 104 19.95 16.21 -5.60
C ALA A 104 20.36 15.81 -7.02
N GLN A 105 21.10 14.72 -7.18
CA GLN A 105 21.58 14.21 -8.47
C GLN A 105 20.51 13.44 -9.26
N VAL A 106 19.41 13.02 -8.63
CA VAL A 106 18.37 12.18 -9.22
C VAL A 106 16.96 12.79 -9.14
N MET A 107 16.87 14.10 -8.88
CA MET A 107 15.61 14.80 -8.71
C MET A 107 14.73 14.80 -9.97
N ASP A 108 15.31 14.63 -11.15
CA ASP A 108 14.60 14.39 -12.42
C ASP A 108 13.72 13.12 -12.39
N LYS A 109 13.95 12.21 -11.45
CA LYS A 109 13.19 10.97 -11.25
C LYS A 109 12.29 10.99 -10.03
N VAL A 110 12.21 12.12 -9.33
CA VAL A 110 11.51 12.26 -8.04
C VAL A 110 10.35 13.24 -8.18
N SER A 111 9.21 12.89 -7.59
CA SER A 111 8.09 13.81 -7.40
C SER A 111 7.99 14.18 -5.93
N ILE A 112 7.95 15.48 -5.61
CA ILE A 112 7.82 15.97 -4.24
C ILE A 112 6.42 16.56 -4.05
N ILE A 113 5.71 16.12 -3.02
CA ILE A 113 4.42 16.69 -2.60
C ILE A 113 4.63 17.45 -1.30
N ARG A 114 4.86 18.78 -1.39
CA ARG A 114 5.10 19.65 -0.23
C ARG A 114 3.82 20.12 0.44
N SER A 115 2.69 20.08 -0.25
CA SER A 115 1.39 20.53 0.24
C SER A 115 0.64 19.47 1.05
N PHE A 116 1.24 18.30 1.28
CA PHE A 116 0.62 17.26 2.05
C PHE A 116 0.56 17.66 3.53
N THR A 117 -0.65 17.66 4.10
CA THR A 117 -0.90 17.99 5.50
C THR A 117 -2.05 17.16 6.06
N HIS A 118 -2.07 16.97 7.36
CA HIS A 118 -3.17 16.33 8.08
C HIS A 118 -3.36 16.99 9.45
N GLY A 119 -4.59 17.01 9.94
CA GLY A 119 -4.95 17.65 11.21
C GLY A 119 -4.76 16.78 12.45
N ASN A 120 -3.97 15.72 12.41
CA ASN A 120 -3.80 14.79 13.53
C ASN A 120 -2.36 14.81 14.05
N GLY A 121 -2.16 15.24 15.30
CA GLY A 121 -0.87 15.26 15.96
C GLY A 121 -0.48 13.97 16.68
N ASP A 122 -1.33 12.96 16.71
CA ASP A 122 -1.04 11.67 17.32
C ASP A 122 -0.33 10.75 16.35
N HIS A 123 0.83 10.19 16.77
CA HIS A 123 1.67 9.34 15.91
C HIS A 123 0.94 8.11 15.39
N TRP A 124 0.14 7.44 16.24
CA TRP A 124 -0.54 6.19 15.87
C TRP A 124 -1.69 6.44 14.91
N ALA A 125 -2.51 7.42 15.24
CA ALA A 125 -3.64 7.80 14.40
C ALA A 125 -3.19 8.35 13.03
N ALA A 126 -2.13 9.16 13.01
CA ALA A 126 -1.55 9.67 11.77
C ALA A 126 -0.92 8.56 10.92
N ALA A 127 -0.15 7.65 11.53
CA ALA A 127 0.43 6.51 10.83
C ALA A 127 -0.65 5.59 10.25
N HIS A 128 -1.70 5.30 11.02
CA HIS A 128 -2.84 4.53 10.51
C HIS A 128 -3.45 5.21 9.28
N TRP A 129 -3.73 6.51 9.36
CA TRP A 129 -4.31 7.27 8.25
C TRP A 129 -3.42 7.21 7.00
N LEU A 130 -2.12 7.46 7.15
CA LEU A 130 -1.18 7.46 6.03
C LEU A 130 -1.02 6.09 5.38
N LEU A 131 -1.02 5.02 6.17
CA LEU A 131 -0.78 3.66 5.67
C LEU A 131 -2.03 2.97 5.15
N THR A 132 -3.21 3.40 5.59
CA THR A 132 -4.49 2.78 5.20
C THR A 132 -5.39 3.67 4.33
N GLY A 133 -5.19 4.99 4.35
CA GLY A 133 -6.07 5.97 3.72
C GLY A 133 -7.32 6.30 4.55
N TYR A 134 -7.48 5.74 5.75
CA TYR A 134 -8.66 5.92 6.60
C TYR A 134 -8.33 6.62 7.91
N THR A 135 -9.20 7.54 8.28
CA THR A 135 -9.19 8.20 9.60
C THR A 135 -9.90 7.35 10.67
N GLY A 136 -9.93 7.83 11.90
CA GLY A 136 -10.72 7.24 12.98
C GLY A 136 -9.97 6.30 13.92
N ALA A 137 -8.69 6.02 13.66
CA ALA A 137 -7.83 5.44 14.67
C ALA A 137 -7.45 6.47 15.73
N THR A 138 -7.20 6.01 16.94
CA THR A 138 -6.79 6.84 18.09
C THR A 138 -5.39 6.44 18.54
N GLY A 139 -4.76 7.27 19.36
CA GLY A 139 -3.45 6.99 19.95
C GLY A 139 -3.37 5.70 20.79
N SER A 140 -4.52 5.16 21.19
CA SER A 140 -4.63 3.88 21.92
C SER A 140 -4.71 2.67 21.01
N ASP A 141 -5.05 2.86 19.73
CA ASP A 141 -5.18 1.74 18.80
C ASP A 141 -3.78 1.16 18.47
N ARG A 142 -3.63 -0.12 18.69
CA ARG A 142 -2.39 -0.88 18.40
C ARG A 142 -2.58 -1.90 17.29
N ILE A 143 -3.81 -2.08 16.84
CA ILE A 143 -4.22 -3.00 15.78
C ILE A 143 -4.88 -2.18 14.67
N PRO A 144 -4.53 -2.39 13.41
CA PRO A 144 -5.15 -1.65 12.31
C PRO A 144 -6.65 -1.99 12.22
N ARG A 145 -7.48 -0.96 12.14
CA ARG A 145 -8.92 -1.10 11.89
C ARG A 145 -9.22 -1.32 10.41
N ASN A 146 -8.38 -0.76 9.57
CA ASN A 146 -8.48 -0.84 8.12
C ASN A 146 -7.22 -1.48 7.54
N PRO A 147 -7.32 -2.17 6.40
CA PRO A 147 -6.17 -2.81 5.78
C PRO A 147 -5.20 -1.77 5.25
N SER A 148 -3.92 -2.05 5.37
CA SER A 148 -2.87 -1.24 4.77
C SER A 148 -2.92 -1.31 3.24
N MET A 149 -2.36 -0.30 2.56
CA MET A 149 -2.20 -0.30 1.10
C MET A 149 -1.53 -1.57 0.58
N GLN A 150 -0.56 -2.11 1.32
CA GLN A 150 0.12 -3.35 0.99
C GLN A 150 -0.81 -4.56 1.07
N SER A 151 -1.64 -4.64 2.11
CA SER A 151 -2.62 -5.72 2.29
C SER A 151 -3.73 -5.66 1.25
N VAL A 152 -4.20 -4.45 0.90
CA VAL A 152 -5.14 -4.25 -0.21
C VAL A 152 -4.52 -4.71 -1.53
N SER A 153 -3.26 -4.38 -1.79
CA SER A 153 -2.55 -4.86 -2.98
C SER A 153 -2.42 -6.38 -3.01
N SER A 154 -2.14 -6.99 -1.85
CA SER A 154 -2.11 -8.46 -1.72
C SER A 154 -3.46 -9.09 -2.02
N TYR A 155 -4.54 -8.49 -1.52
CA TYR A 155 -5.89 -8.99 -1.76
C TYR A 155 -6.33 -8.89 -3.23
N LEU A 156 -6.03 -7.76 -3.87
CA LEU A 156 -6.48 -7.49 -5.24
C LEU A 156 -5.62 -8.17 -6.32
N LEU A 157 -4.31 -8.27 -6.09
CA LEU A 157 -3.36 -8.72 -7.09
C LEU A 157 -2.79 -10.11 -6.81
N GLY A 158 -2.84 -10.55 -5.56
CA GLY A 158 -2.25 -11.81 -5.14
C GLY A 158 -0.71 -11.87 -5.27
N PRO A 159 -0.12 -13.02 -5.00
CA PRO A 159 1.31 -13.23 -5.15
C PRO A 159 1.69 -13.38 -6.62
N ARG A 160 2.85 -12.85 -7.02
CA ARG A 160 3.35 -12.98 -8.41
C ARG A 160 3.77 -14.40 -8.78
N ARG A 161 4.17 -15.20 -7.81
CA ARG A 161 4.57 -16.59 -7.93
C ARG A 161 4.08 -17.35 -6.73
N SER A 162 3.71 -18.61 -6.93
CA SER A 162 3.37 -19.50 -5.83
C SER A 162 4.55 -19.59 -4.85
N GLY A 163 4.25 -19.53 -3.55
CA GLY A 163 5.25 -19.58 -2.48
C GLY A 163 5.99 -18.26 -2.20
N VAL A 164 5.74 -17.19 -2.98
CA VAL A 164 6.35 -15.87 -2.72
C VAL A 164 5.31 -14.93 -2.16
N PRO A 165 5.54 -14.30 -0.99
CA PRO A 165 4.57 -13.36 -0.41
C PRO A 165 4.37 -12.15 -1.31
N SER A 166 3.13 -11.63 -1.36
CA SER A 166 2.77 -10.44 -2.15
C SER A 166 3.43 -9.17 -1.63
N GLY A 167 3.70 -9.11 -0.34
CA GLY A 167 4.32 -7.99 0.33
C GLY A 167 5.21 -8.42 1.47
N ILE A 168 6.30 -7.70 1.66
CA ILE A 168 7.30 -7.94 2.70
C ILE A 168 7.44 -6.67 3.52
N ASN A 169 7.42 -6.80 4.83
CA ASN A 169 7.78 -5.75 5.78
C ASN A 169 9.13 -6.05 6.39
N ILE A 170 10.00 -5.07 6.34
CA ILE A 170 11.28 -5.10 7.05
C ILE A 170 11.16 -4.11 8.18
N ASN A 171 11.15 -4.58 9.43
CA ASN A 171 11.02 -3.76 10.63
C ASN A 171 9.79 -2.83 10.59
N ASP A 172 8.67 -3.24 11.15
CA ASP A 172 7.43 -2.43 11.15
C ASP A 172 7.47 -1.23 12.12
N GLY A 173 8.62 -0.98 12.74
CA GLY A 173 8.85 0.17 13.61
C GLY A 173 7.96 0.20 14.86
N GLY A 174 7.29 -0.88 15.16
CA GLY A 174 6.38 -0.98 16.31
C GLY A 174 5.01 -0.34 16.10
N PHE A 175 4.73 0.29 14.94
CA PHE A 175 3.43 0.90 14.69
C PHE A 175 2.36 -0.09 14.24
N GLY A 176 2.71 -1.27 13.76
CA GLY A 176 1.77 -2.37 13.52
C GLY A 176 0.66 -2.14 12.48
N PHE A 177 0.63 -1.00 11.79
CA PHE A 177 -0.46 -0.64 10.87
C PHE A 177 -0.28 -1.17 9.44
N HIS A 178 0.57 -2.16 9.26
CA HIS A 178 0.78 -2.83 7.97
C HIS A 178 -0.08 -4.07 7.78
N GLY A 179 -1.05 -4.29 8.69
CA GLY A 179 -1.87 -5.49 8.71
C GLY A 179 -3.02 -5.49 7.71
N SER A 180 -3.61 -6.67 7.56
CA SER A 180 -4.74 -6.92 6.66
C SER A 180 -6.10 -6.55 7.24
N ALA A 181 -6.19 -6.24 8.54
CA ALA A 181 -7.44 -5.98 9.24
C ALA A 181 -8.53 -7.01 8.87
N PHE A 182 -9.66 -6.57 8.31
CA PHE A 182 -10.78 -7.45 7.94
C PHE A 182 -10.57 -8.26 6.65
N LEU A 183 -9.48 -8.05 5.90
CA LEU A 183 -9.20 -8.84 4.69
C LEU A 183 -8.70 -10.26 4.98
N GLY A 184 -8.35 -10.54 6.25
CA GLY A 184 -7.88 -11.86 6.68
C GLY A 184 -6.36 -12.03 6.64
N VAL A 185 -5.88 -12.95 7.46
CA VAL A 185 -4.45 -13.14 7.76
C VAL A 185 -3.60 -13.50 6.54
N ASN A 186 -4.19 -14.09 5.52
CA ASN A 186 -3.49 -14.46 4.28
C ASN A 186 -2.97 -13.24 3.49
N HIS A 187 -3.50 -12.06 3.80
CA HIS A 187 -3.11 -10.79 3.16
C HIS A 187 -2.20 -9.94 4.04
N ASN A 188 -1.79 -10.47 5.20
CA ASN A 188 -0.75 -9.84 5.99
C ASN A 188 0.58 -9.85 5.23
N PRO A 189 1.37 -8.79 5.35
CA PRO A 189 2.73 -8.81 4.82
C PRO A 189 3.57 -9.84 5.56
N PHE A 190 4.48 -10.46 4.84
CA PHE A 190 5.50 -11.31 5.45
C PHE A 190 6.51 -10.43 6.19
N ARG A 191 6.71 -10.67 7.47
CA ARG A 191 7.62 -9.87 8.31
C ARG A 191 9.01 -10.48 8.33
N ILE A 192 10.02 -9.64 8.08
CA ILE A 192 11.42 -10.00 8.19
C ILE A 192 12.06 -9.11 9.24
N GLY A 193 12.63 -9.75 10.28
CA GLY A 193 13.38 -9.07 11.33
C GLY A 193 12.53 -8.18 12.23
N ASP A 194 12.88 -8.13 13.48
CA ASP A 194 12.48 -7.11 14.43
C ASP A 194 13.75 -6.35 14.80
N PHE A 195 14.15 -5.42 13.95
CA PHE A 195 15.29 -4.53 14.19
C PHE A 195 14.85 -3.38 15.08
N SER A 196 14.23 -3.68 16.23
CA SER A 196 13.91 -2.66 17.20
C SER A 196 15.20 -1.99 17.67
N TYR A 197 15.25 -0.68 17.49
CA TYR A 197 16.36 0.15 17.95
C TYR A 197 16.54 -0.08 19.46
N GLY A 198 17.60 -0.76 19.87
CA GLY A 198 18.01 -0.87 21.28
C GLY A 198 18.04 -2.25 21.90
N ASN A 199 17.63 -3.32 21.24
CA ASN A 199 17.84 -4.67 21.74
C ASN A 199 18.80 -5.45 20.84
N GLU A 200 20.03 -5.49 21.31
CA GLU A 200 21.10 -6.41 21.00
C GLU A 200 21.23 -6.93 19.56
N ALA A 201 22.16 -6.32 18.84
CA ALA A 201 22.82 -6.96 17.73
C ALA A 201 23.17 -8.42 18.10
N GLY A 202 22.58 -9.38 17.38
CA GLY A 202 23.14 -10.71 17.34
C GLY A 202 22.37 -11.79 18.10
N ARG A 203 21.19 -12.15 17.63
CA ARG A 203 20.73 -13.54 17.62
C ARG A 203 20.08 -13.85 16.27
N LEU A 204 20.89 -14.31 15.37
CA LEU A 204 20.50 -15.15 14.25
C LEU A 204 20.24 -16.56 14.79
#